data_ddbc654e9c2f8d843189840cd111cb64
#
_entry.id   ddbc654e9c2f8d843189840cd111cb64
#
_cell.length_a   1.000
_cell.length_b   1.000
_cell.length_c   1.000
_cell.angle_alpha   90.00
_cell.angle_beta   90.00
_cell.angle_gamma   90.00
#
_symmetry.space_group_name_H-M   'P 1'
#
loop_
_entity.id
_entity.type
_entity.pdbx_description
1 polymer ?
#
loop_
_entity_poly.entity_id
_entity_poly.type
_entity_poly.pdbx_seq_one_letter_code
_entity_poly.pdbx_strand_id
1 'polypeptide(L)'
;MTLTLADIDRWNPAAITAVFQAAISRAHGTRTASAAIGQTMGFLDWGGDSADAARAATHRTMVNLDDHADVCEAVGRAADKAAGEIAGIKARLAQIRETANHYHL
;
A
#
# COMPACT_ATOMS: atom_id res chain seq x y z
N MET A 1 -4.61 -14.61 24.71
CA MET A 1 -5.45 -14.97 23.53
C MET A 1 -4.79 -16.16 22.83
N THR A 2 -5.53 -17.19 22.56
CA THR A 2 -5.01 -18.41 21.93
C THR A 2 -5.45 -18.47 20.45
N LEU A 3 -4.47 -18.60 19.55
CA LEU A 3 -4.72 -18.80 18.14
C LEU A 3 -5.20 -20.23 17.91
N THR A 4 -6.30 -20.39 17.17
CA THR A 4 -6.89 -21.69 16.83
C THR A 4 -6.81 -21.94 15.33
N LEU A 5 -7.01 -23.20 14.92
CA LEU A 5 -7.10 -23.56 13.49
C LEU A 5 -8.28 -22.86 12.82
N ALA A 6 -9.38 -22.68 13.56
CA ALA A 6 -10.54 -21.95 13.05
C ALA A 6 -10.21 -20.49 12.77
N ASP A 7 -9.36 -19.87 13.58
CA ASP A 7 -8.89 -18.50 13.35
C ASP A 7 -8.10 -18.40 12.05
N ILE A 8 -7.20 -19.36 11.81
CA ILE A 8 -6.40 -19.40 10.57
C ILE A 8 -7.30 -19.62 9.35
N ASP A 9 -8.31 -20.48 9.47
CA ASP A 9 -9.26 -20.72 8.38
C ASP A 9 -10.01 -19.46 7.97
N ARG A 10 -10.25 -18.54 8.91
CA ARG A 10 -10.94 -17.29 8.65
C ARG A 10 -10.04 -16.22 8.03
N TRP A 11 -8.73 -16.39 8.08
CA TRP A 11 -7.81 -15.44 7.47
C TRP A 11 -8.02 -15.42 5.96
N ASN A 12 -8.10 -14.21 5.41
CA ASN A 12 -8.40 -14.01 3.99
C ASN A 12 -7.26 -13.23 3.30
N PRO A 13 -6.31 -13.94 2.66
CA PRO A 13 -5.22 -13.28 1.93
C PRO A 13 -5.73 -12.37 0.81
N ALA A 14 -6.86 -12.71 0.18
CA ALA A 14 -7.41 -11.89 -0.90
C ALA A 14 -7.85 -10.50 -0.40
N ALA A 15 -8.39 -10.42 0.82
CA ALA A 15 -8.74 -9.13 1.43
C ALA A 15 -7.49 -8.28 1.68
N ILE A 16 -6.39 -8.90 2.09
CA ILE A 16 -5.12 -8.20 2.33
C ILE A 16 -4.51 -7.76 1.00
N THR A 17 -4.59 -8.58 -0.04
CA THR A 17 -4.17 -8.22 -1.40
C THR A 17 -4.96 -7.01 -1.92
N ALA A 18 -6.25 -6.92 -1.60
CA ALA A 18 -7.06 -5.74 -1.95
C ALA A 18 -6.53 -4.46 -1.28
N VAL A 19 -6.05 -4.56 -0.03
CA VAL A 19 -5.40 -3.43 0.67
C VAL A 19 -4.11 -3.04 -0.07
N PHE A 20 -3.30 -4.01 -0.46
CA PHE A 20 -2.09 -3.77 -1.26
C PHE A 20 -2.43 -3.01 -2.55
N GLN A 21 -3.41 -3.48 -3.32
CA GLN A 21 -3.80 -2.85 -4.58
C GLN A 21 -4.31 -1.43 -4.37
N ALA A 22 -5.14 -1.20 -3.35
CA ALA A 22 -5.66 0.12 -3.01
C ALA A 22 -4.53 1.08 -2.61
N ALA A 23 -3.59 0.62 -1.79
CA ALA A 23 -2.46 1.44 -1.33
C ALA A 23 -1.53 1.83 -2.49
N ILE A 24 -1.22 0.89 -3.39
CA ILE A 24 -0.37 1.17 -4.56
C ILE A 24 -1.08 2.12 -5.54
N SER A 25 -2.38 1.94 -5.77
CA SER A 25 -3.16 2.85 -6.60
C SER A 25 -3.16 4.27 -6.03
N ARG A 26 -3.30 4.39 -4.71
CA ARG A 26 -3.26 5.69 -4.03
C ARG A 26 -1.89 6.34 -4.15
N ALA A 27 -0.82 5.57 -3.99
CA ALA A 27 0.54 6.06 -4.17
C ALA A 27 0.75 6.61 -5.59
N HIS A 28 0.32 5.84 -6.59
CA HIS A 28 0.43 6.23 -7.99
C HIS A 28 -0.37 7.51 -8.27
N GLY A 29 -1.63 7.59 -7.84
CA GLY A 29 -2.47 8.76 -8.03
C GLY A 29 -1.90 10.00 -7.34
N THR A 30 -1.35 9.83 -6.14
CA THR A 30 -0.74 10.93 -5.38
C THR A 30 0.52 11.46 -6.09
N ARG A 31 1.36 10.57 -6.63
CA ARG A 31 2.54 10.98 -7.41
C ARG A 31 2.16 11.67 -8.71
N THR A 32 1.10 11.21 -9.37
CA THR A 32 0.57 11.85 -10.57
C THR A 32 0.08 13.27 -10.26
N ALA A 33 -0.62 13.45 -9.13
CA ALA A 33 -1.08 14.76 -8.70
C ALA A 33 0.10 15.70 -8.39
N SER A 34 1.13 15.20 -7.72
CA SER A 34 2.35 15.97 -7.43
C SER A 34 3.02 16.44 -8.72
N ALA A 35 3.19 15.54 -9.69
CA ALA A 35 3.78 15.89 -10.97
C ALA A 35 2.94 16.92 -11.75
N ALA A 36 1.61 16.81 -11.71
CA ALA A 36 0.70 17.74 -12.37
C ALA A 36 0.82 19.15 -11.76
N ILE A 37 0.93 19.23 -10.44
CA ILE A 37 1.14 20.51 -9.75
C ILE A 37 2.46 21.14 -10.22
N GLY A 38 3.53 20.35 -10.29
CA GLY A 38 4.83 20.83 -10.75
C GLY A 38 4.80 21.35 -12.18
N GLN A 39 4.09 20.65 -13.07
CA GLN A 39 3.92 21.07 -14.47
C GLN A 39 3.13 22.37 -14.55
N THR A 40 2.05 22.50 -13.78
CA THR A 40 1.23 23.71 -13.76
C THR A 40 2.07 24.92 -13.31
N MET A 41 2.90 24.76 -12.29
CA MET A 41 3.76 25.84 -11.82
C MET A 41 4.81 26.22 -12.86
N GLY A 42 5.27 25.27 -13.67
CA GLY A 42 6.21 25.54 -14.76
C GLY A 42 5.64 26.44 -15.88
N PHE A 43 4.31 26.46 -16.02
CA PHE A 43 3.65 27.31 -17.02
C PHE A 43 3.32 28.72 -16.52
N LEU A 44 3.48 28.98 -15.21
CA LEU A 44 3.17 30.28 -14.64
C LEU A 44 4.39 31.21 -14.77
N ASP A 45 4.22 32.30 -15.50
CA ASP A 45 5.26 33.31 -15.71
C ASP A 45 5.03 34.49 -14.78
N TRP A 46 5.21 34.23 -13.48
CA TRP A 46 5.04 35.23 -12.43
C TRP A 46 6.39 35.69 -11.93
N GLY A 47 6.49 37.00 -11.58
CA GLY A 47 7.59 37.55 -10.84
C GLY A 47 7.13 38.20 -9.53
N GLY A 48 8.08 38.40 -8.61
CA GLY A 48 7.85 39.12 -7.36
C GLY A 48 7.64 38.20 -6.14
N ASP A 49 7.52 38.84 -4.97
CA ASP A 49 7.51 38.18 -3.67
C ASP A 49 6.30 37.23 -3.50
N SER A 50 5.13 37.66 -3.99
CA SER A 50 3.93 36.82 -3.91
C SER A 50 4.06 35.56 -4.75
N ALA A 51 4.66 35.66 -5.91
CA ALA A 51 4.91 34.50 -6.78
C ALA A 51 5.94 33.56 -6.14
N ASP A 52 6.99 34.11 -5.53
CA ASP A 52 8.00 33.30 -4.84
C ASP A 52 7.39 32.54 -3.66
N ALA A 53 6.52 33.20 -2.87
CA ALA A 53 5.80 32.58 -1.77
C ALA A 53 4.88 31.45 -2.26
N ALA A 54 4.19 31.67 -3.38
CA ALA A 54 3.32 30.68 -3.97
C ALA A 54 4.09 29.44 -4.45
N ARG A 55 5.25 29.66 -5.09
CA ARG A 55 6.13 28.57 -5.52
C ARG A 55 6.66 27.76 -4.33
N ALA A 56 7.07 28.44 -3.26
CA ALA A 56 7.55 27.77 -2.05
C ALA A 56 6.45 26.93 -1.41
N ALA A 57 5.22 27.46 -1.31
CA ALA A 57 4.08 26.74 -0.76
C ALA A 57 3.72 25.53 -1.62
N THR A 58 3.74 25.68 -2.93
CA THR A 58 3.48 24.60 -3.88
C THR A 58 4.53 23.51 -3.79
N HIS A 59 5.80 23.90 -3.68
CA HIS A 59 6.89 22.93 -3.49
C HIS A 59 6.70 22.11 -2.21
N ARG A 60 6.33 22.75 -1.10
CA ARG A 60 6.04 22.04 0.16
C ARG A 60 4.89 21.05 -0.02
N THR A 61 3.84 21.44 -0.75
CA THR A 61 2.72 20.54 -1.04
C THR A 61 3.17 19.34 -1.86
N MET A 62 4.00 19.53 -2.86
CA MET A 62 4.54 18.44 -3.67
C MET A 62 5.37 17.47 -2.82
N VAL A 63 6.23 18.00 -1.94
CA VAL A 63 7.04 17.17 -1.03
C VAL A 63 6.12 16.34 -0.12
N ASN A 64 5.09 16.98 0.44
CA ASN A 64 4.13 16.28 1.30
C ASN A 64 3.36 15.19 0.56
N LEU A 65 2.96 15.44 -0.70
CA LEU A 65 2.28 14.44 -1.52
C LEU A 65 3.22 13.26 -1.82
N ASP A 66 4.46 13.53 -2.17
CA ASP A 66 5.45 12.50 -2.46
C ASP A 66 5.74 11.65 -1.22
N ASP A 67 5.87 12.28 -0.05
CA ASP A 67 6.06 11.57 1.23
C ASP A 67 4.85 10.69 1.55
N HIS A 68 3.63 11.19 1.31
CA HIS A 68 2.41 10.41 1.50
C HIS A 68 2.37 9.20 0.55
N ALA A 69 2.78 9.39 -0.70
CA ALA A 69 2.86 8.31 -1.68
C ALA A 69 3.85 7.23 -1.24
N ASP A 70 5.00 7.63 -0.68
CA ASP A 70 6.00 6.71 -0.17
C ASP A 70 5.46 5.87 1.00
N VAL A 71 4.69 6.50 1.91
CA VAL A 71 4.04 5.79 3.02
C VAL A 71 3.00 4.81 2.48
N CYS A 72 2.17 5.22 1.52
CA CYS A 72 1.18 4.34 0.91
C CYS A 72 1.83 3.13 0.23
N GLU A 73 2.94 3.33 -0.46
CA GLU A 73 3.70 2.26 -1.08
C GLU A 73 4.26 1.29 -0.05
N ALA A 74 4.81 1.81 1.06
CA ALA A 74 5.34 0.97 2.14
C ALA A 74 4.23 0.13 2.79
N VAL A 75 3.06 0.71 3.02
CA VAL A 75 1.87 -0.02 3.52
C VAL A 75 1.46 -1.11 2.53
N GLY A 76 1.44 -0.78 1.24
CA GLY A 76 1.10 -1.75 0.20
C GLY A 76 2.06 -2.94 0.18
N ARG A 77 3.35 -2.69 0.25
CA ARG A 77 4.37 -3.75 0.27
C ARG A 77 4.24 -4.63 1.51
N ALA A 78 3.97 -4.02 2.67
CA ALA A 78 3.76 -4.78 3.91
C ALA A 78 2.52 -5.67 3.81
N ALA A 79 1.44 -5.16 3.22
CA ALA A 79 0.21 -5.94 3.00
C ALA A 79 0.46 -7.10 2.04
N ASP A 80 1.18 -6.87 0.96
CA ASP A 80 1.52 -7.91 -0.02
C ASP A 80 2.33 -9.04 0.63
N LYS A 81 3.34 -8.67 1.41
CA LYS A 81 4.15 -9.65 2.16
C LYS A 81 3.29 -10.45 3.13
N ALA A 82 2.42 -9.78 3.89
CA ALA A 82 1.54 -10.44 4.85
C ALA A 82 0.57 -11.41 4.14
N ALA A 83 0.01 -11.00 3.00
CA ALA A 83 -0.87 -11.87 2.21
C ALA A 83 -0.15 -13.14 1.76
N GLY A 84 1.09 -13.02 1.29
CA GLY A 84 1.92 -14.15 0.87
C GLY A 84 2.23 -15.09 2.03
N GLU A 85 2.56 -14.57 3.20
CA GLU A 85 2.83 -15.35 4.40
C GLU A 85 1.59 -16.11 4.87
N ILE A 86 0.43 -15.44 4.88
CA ILE A 86 -0.84 -16.08 5.26
C ILE A 86 -1.22 -17.18 4.27
N ALA A 87 -1.08 -16.93 2.97
CA ALA A 87 -1.34 -17.93 1.95
C ALA A 87 -0.45 -19.15 2.14
N GLY A 88 0.83 -18.95 2.47
CA GLY A 88 1.77 -20.02 2.76
C GLY A 88 1.37 -20.85 3.98
N ILE A 89 0.95 -20.18 5.07
CA ILE A 89 0.47 -20.86 6.28
C ILE A 89 -0.77 -21.70 5.97
N LYS A 90 -1.73 -21.17 5.24
CA LYS A 90 -2.95 -21.89 4.88
C LYS A 90 -2.64 -23.10 4.00
N ALA A 91 -1.72 -22.98 3.07
CA ALA A 91 -1.29 -24.09 2.22
C ALA A 91 -0.63 -25.21 3.05
N ARG A 92 0.23 -24.86 3.98
CA ARG A 92 0.86 -25.84 4.89
C ARG A 92 -0.16 -26.54 5.76
N LEU A 93 -1.13 -25.78 6.28
CA LEU A 93 -2.20 -26.37 7.10
C LEU A 93 -3.04 -27.36 6.29
N ALA A 94 -3.35 -27.03 5.04
CA ALA A 94 -4.07 -27.93 4.15
C ALA A 94 -3.30 -29.23 3.92
N GLN A 95 -1.98 -29.16 3.73
CA GLN A 95 -1.12 -30.34 3.59
C GLN A 95 -1.10 -31.20 4.84
N ILE A 96 -1.03 -30.58 6.02
CA ILE A 96 -1.06 -31.30 7.29
C ILE A 96 -2.38 -32.04 7.46
N ARG A 97 -3.50 -31.38 7.14
CA ARG A 97 -4.83 -32.00 7.21
C ARG A 97 -4.97 -33.16 6.24
N GLU A 98 -4.45 -33.00 5.04
CA GLU A 98 -4.46 -34.07 4.04
C GLU A 98 -3.65 -35.28 4.52
N THR A 99 -2.46 -35.05 5.09
CA THR A 99 -1.64 -36.10 5.67
C THR A 99 -2.36 -36.81 6.82
N ALA A 100 -2.98 -36.04 7.72
CA ALA A 100 -3.73 -36.58 8.84
C ALA A 100 -4.89 -37.47 8.34
N ASN A 101 -5.63 -37.03 7.33
CA ASN A 101 -6.72 -37.80 6.74
C ASN A 101 -6.21 -39.09 6.08
N HIS A 102 -5.08 -39.03 5.39
CA HIS A 102 -4.46 -40.20 4.73
C HIS A 102 -4.10 -41.26 5.76
N TYR A 103 -3.61 -40.88 6.93
CA TYR A 103 -3.23 -41.82 7.99
C TYR A 103 -4.34 -42.08 9.01
N HIS A 104 -5.52 -41.52 8.82
CA HIS A 104 -6.66 -41.65 9.75
C HIS A 104 -6.37 -41.14 11.17
N LEU A 105 -5.61 -40.06 11.24
CA LEU A 105 -5.22 -39.47 12.53
C LEU A 105 -6.27 -38.47 13.08
#